data_b25602f8bcb3e3f6aecd18461b777e8a
#
_entry.id   b25602f8bcb3e3f6aecd18461b777e8a
#
_cell.length_a   1.000
_cell.length_b   1.000
_cell.length_c   1.000
_cell.angle_alpha   90.00
_cell.angle_beta   90.00
_cell.angle_gamma   90.00
#
_symmetry.space_group_name_H-M   'P 1'
#
loop_
_entity.id
_entity.type
_entity.pdbx_description
1 polymer ?
#
loop_
_entity_poly.entity_id
_entity_poly.type
_entity_poly.pdbx_seq_one_letter_code
_entity_poly.pdbx_strand_id
1 'polypeptide(L)' 'MVVFYNGLWKILIDKKLQKKDLTEHLKISSTTIAKMGKVGNVSMDVLERICRYLDCNLGDIASFEIEENIDGSK' A
#
# COMPACT_ATOMS: atom_id res chain seq x y z
N MET A 1 -1.93 7.92 -13.27
CA MET A 1 -1.25 6.83 -12.56
C MET A 1 -2.12 6.35 -11.42
N VAL A 2 -2.30 5.06 -11.33
CA VAL A 2 -3.13 4.46 -10.31
C VAL A 2 -2.26 3.55 -9.47
N VAL A 3 -2.33 3.69 -8.15
CA VAL A 3 -1.50 2.91 -7.25
C VAL A 3 -2.34 1.85 -6.57
N PHE A 4 -1.86 0.61 -6.60
CA PHE A 4 -2.54 -0.51 -5.97
C PHE A 4 -1.68 -1.09 -4.87
N TYR A 5 -2.30 -1.58 -3.83
CA TYR A 5 -1.59 -2.17 -2.70
C TYR A 5 -1.95 -3.64 -2.55
N ASN A 6 -2.19 -4.32 -3.67
CA ASN A 6 -2.56 -5.73 -3.64
C ASN A 6 -1.48 -6.60 -3.02
N GLY A 7 -0.22 -6.26 -3.25
CA GLY A 7 0.87 -7.01 -2.64
C GLY A 7 0.84 -6.93 -1.12
N LEU A 8 0.47 -5.77 -0.60
CA LEU A 8 0.37 -5.61 0.86
C LEU A 8 -0.70 -6.54 1.42
N TRP A 9 -1.86 -6.60 0.76
CA TRP A 9 -2.94 -7.44 1.28
C TRP A 9 -2.55 -8.92 1.23
N LYS A 10 -1.82 -9.33 0.21
CA LYS A 10 -1.35 -10.71 0.10
C LYS A 10 -0.36 -11.03 1.22
N ILE A 11 0.55 -10.12 1.51
CA ILE A 11 1.53 -10.33 2.56
C ILE A 11 0.84 -10.43 3.92
N LEU A 12 -0.17 -9.60 4.14
CA LEU A 12 -0.92 -9.67 5.41
C LEU A 12 -1.58 -11.03 5.56
N ILE A 13 -2.17 -11.53 4.49
CA ILE A 13 -2.82 -12.84 4.53
C ILE A 13 -1.78 -13.92 4.81
N ASP A 14 -0.64 -13.87 4.13
CA ASP A 14 0.41 -14.86 4.33
C ASP A 14 0.93 -14.87 5.75
N LYS A 15 0.99 -13.70 6.38
CA LYS A 15 1.49 -13.59 7.74
C LYS A 15 0.37 -13.69 8.77
N LYS A 16 -0.86 -13.92 8.31
CA LYS A 16 -2.04 -14.04 9.16
C LYS A 16 -2.28 -12.78 9.97
N LEU A 17 -2.07 -11.64 9.32
CA LEU A 17 -2.30 -10.35 9.93
C LEU A 17 -3.53 -9.72 9.32
N GLN A 18 -4.07 -8.71 9.98
CA GLN A 18 -5.23 -7.98 9.52
C GLN A 18 -4.90 -6.51 9.37
N LYS A 19 -5.77 -5.79 8.69
CA LYS A 19 -5.56 -4.35 8.51
C LYS A 19 -5.50 -3.62 9.85
N LYS A 20 -6.25 -4.10 10.83
CA LYS A 20 -6.24 -3.45 12.13
C LYS A 20 -4.89 -3.58 12.82
N ASP A 21 -4.11 -4.60 12.46
CA ASP A 21 -2.79 -4.74 13.04
C ASP A 21 -1.90 -3.58 12.61
N LEU A 22 -2.07 -3.10 11.39
CA LEU A 22 -1.31 -1.95 10.94
C LEU A 22 -1.70 -0.70 11.73
N THR A 23 -2.99 -0.56 12.02
CA THR A 23 -3.45 0.57 12.79
C THR A 23 -2.91 0.52 14.22
N GLU A 24 -2.95 -0.64 14.83
CA GLU A 24 -2.57 -0.78 16.23
C GLU A 24 -1.06 -0.75 16.44
N HIS A 25 -0.32 -1.46 15.58
CA HIS A 25 1.12 -1.57 15.78
C HIS A 25 1.91 -0.43 15.18
N LEU A 26 1.42 0.13 14.09
CA LEU A 26 2.12 1.21 13.42
C LEU A 26 1.48 2.56 13.66
N LYS A 27 0.35 2.57 14.34
CA LYS A 27 -0.38 3.79 14.64
C LYS A 27 -0.73 4.56 13.38
N ILE A 28 -1.09 3.83 12.33
CA ILE A 28 -1.56 4.41 11.10
C ILE A 28 -3.06 4.56 11.23
N SER A 29 -3.59 5.72 10.85
CA SER A 29 -5.02 5.97 11.04
C SER A 29 -5.85 5.06 10.14
N SER A 30 -7.06 4.75 10.59
CA SER A 30 -7.94 3.91 9.81
C SER A 30 -8.33 4.59 8.50
N THR A 31 -8.34 5.92 8.48
CA THR A 31 -8.61 6.66 7.25
C THR A 31 -7.53 6.39 6.21
N THR A 32 -6.28 6.34 6.64
CA THR A 32 -5.17 6.05 5.73
C THR A 32 -5.29 4.63 5.19
N ILE A 33 -5.63 3.67 6.06
CA ILE A 33 -5.80 2.29 5.62
C ILE A 33 -6.96 2.19 4.62
N ALA A 34 -8.03 2.93 4.85
CA ALA A 34 -9.15 2.94 3.93
C ALA A 34 -8.75 3.51 2.57
N LYS A 35 -7.90 4.54 2.56
CA LYS A 35 -7.42 5.07 1.29
C LYS A 35 -6.62 4.04 0.53
N MET A 36 -5.80 3.25 1.21
CA MET A 36 -5.01 2.23 0.56
C MET A 36 -5.93 1.18 -0.06
N GLY A 37 -7.04 0.88 0.57
CA GLY A 37 -7.99 -0.06 0.03
C GLY A 37 -8.75 0.47 -1.18
N LYS A 38 -8.76 1.79 -1.37
CA LYS A 38 -9.46 2.40 -2.47
C LYS A 38 -8.55 3.03 -3.50
N VAL A 39 -7.36 2.59 -3.63
CA VAL A 39 -6.46 3.13 -4.62
C VAL A 39 -6.12 4.59 -4.35
N GLY A 40 -5.80 4.91 -3.12
CA GLY A 40 -5.41 6.25 -2.76
C GLY A 40 -3.91 6.36 -2.59
N ASN A 41 -3.40 7.57 -2.65
CA ASN A 41 -1.99 7.79 -2.41
C ASN A 41 -1.76 7.99 -0.93
N VAL A 42 -0.71 7.39 -0.40
CA VAL A 42 -0.31 7.61 0.98
C VAL A 42 1.14 8.04 1.00
N SER A 43 1.58 8.64 2.09
CA SER A 43 2.92 9.18 2.16
C SER A 43 3.95 8.06 2.21
N MET A 44 5.15 8.37 1.75
CA MET A 44 6.23 7.40 1.79
C MET A 44 6.59 7.01 3.22
N ASP A 45 6.37 7.92 4.16
CA ASP A 45 6.64 7.62 5.57
C ASP A 45 5.77 6.45 6.05
N VAL A 46 4.50 6.44 5.67
CA VAL A 46 3.60 5.36 6.04
C VAL A 46 4.06 4.07 5.37
N LEU A 47 4.41 4.15 4.09
CA LEU A 47 4.85 2.96 3.36
C LEU A 47 6.14 2.40 3.94
N GLU A 48 7.04 3.27 4.38
CA GLU A 48 8.28 2.82 4.99
C GLU A 48 8.00 2.06 6.29
N ARG A 49 7.10 2.57 7.10
CA ARG A 49 6.76 1.90 8.35
C ARG A 49 6.18 0.52 8.09
N ILE A 50 5.32 0.41 7.10
CA ILE A 50 4.72 -0.87 6.75
C ILE A 50 5.79 -1.83 6.26
N CYS A 51 6.71 -1.37 5.42
CA CYS A 51 7.76 -2.22 4.92
C CYS A 51 8.67 -2.72 6.04
N ARG A 52 8.98 -1.86 7.00
CA ARG A 52 9.81 -2.28 8.12
C ARG A 52 9.09 -3.31 8.99
N TYR A 53 7.80 -3.09 9.20
CA TYR A 53 7.02 -4.00 10.04
C TYR A 53 6.91 -5.37 9.40
N LEU A 54 6.74 -5.41 8.07
CA LEU A 54 6.56 -6.66 7.37
C LEU A 54 7.85 -7.23 6.79
N ASP A 55 8.97 -6.50 6.99
CA ASP A 55 10.28 -6.93 6.51
C ASP A 55 10.24 -7.19 5.00
N CYS A 56 9.80 -6.21 4.25
CA CYS A 56 9.71 -6.33 2.80
C CYS A 56 10.05 -5.00 2.15
N ASN A 57 10.08 -4.99 0.83
CA ASN A 57 10.38 -3.78 0.08
C ASN A 57 9.13 -3.13 -0.44
N LEU A 58 9.24 -1.87 -0.82
CA LEU A 58 8.09 -1.13 -1.34
C LEU A 58 7.47 -1.84 -2.54
N GLY A 59 8.28 -2.38 -3.43
CA GLY A 59 7.77 -3.08 -4.59
C GLY A 59 6.96 -4.33 -4.25
N ASP A 60 7.13 -4.86 -3.04
CA ASP A 60 6.40 -6.03 -2.62
C ASP A 60 4.99 -5.69 -2.19
N ILE A 61 4.75 -4.45 -1.76
CA ILE A 61 3.45 -4.08 -1.22
C ILE A 61 2.66 -3.18 -2.17
N ALA A 62 3.32 -2.51 -3.08
CA ALA A 62 2.64 -1.54 -3.94
C ALA A 62 3.01 -1.71 -5.39
N SER A 63 2.10 -1.40 -6.27
CA SER A 63 2.38 -1.36 -7.69
C SER A 63 1.51 -0.26 -8.28
N PHE A 64 1.85 0.19 -9.47
CA PHE A 64 1.03 1.19 -10.11
C PHE A 64 0.92 0.90 -11.59
N GLU A 65 -0.18 1.39 -12.17
CA GLU A 65 -0.39 1.30 -13.58
C GLU A 65 -0.36 2.68 -14.14
N ILE A 66 0.31 2.85 -15.27
CA ILE A 66 0.32 4.10 -15.97
C ILE A 66 -0.73 3.99 -17.05
N GLU A 67 -1.65 4.94 -17.07
CA GLU A 67 -2.67 4.91 -18.09
C GLU A 67 -2.06 5.20 -19.40
N GLU A 68 -2.45 4.41 -20.40
CA GLU A 68 -1.83 4.54 -21.62
C GLU A 68 -2.48 5.44 -22.45
N ASN A 69 -3.10 6.36 -22.11
CA ASN A 69 -3.68 7.14 -23.04
C ASN A 69 -2.80 8.13 -23.41
N ILE A 70 -2.15 8.04 -23.90
CA ILE A 70 -1.37 8.83 -24.25
C ILE A 70 -1.35 9.42 -25.31
N ASP A 71 -1.75 9.73 -25.61
CA ASP A 71 -1.60 10.26 -26.29
C ASP A 71 -0.77 10.79 -26.35
N GLY A 72 -0.36 10.66 -26.36
CA GLY A 72 0.32 10.92 -26.38
C GLY A 72 1.07 11.41 -26.00
N SER A 73 1.08 11.50 -25.66
CA SER A 73 1.78 11.86 -25.30
C SER A 73 2.70 11.74 -25.33
N LYS A 74 3.00 11.54 -25.59
CA LYS A 74 3.72 11.23 -25.74
C LYS A 74 4.11 11.33 -25.94
#